data_da4c3822ab0475aaaf13856b46399987
#
_entry.id   da4c3822ab0475aaaf13856b46399987
#
_cell.length_a   1.000
_cell.length_b   1.000
_cell.length_c   1.000
_cell.angle_alpha   90.00
_cell.angle_beta   90.00
_cell.angle_gamma   90.00
#
_symmetry.space_group_name_H-M   'P 1'
#
loop_
_entity.id
_entity.type
_entity.pdbx_description
1 polymer ?
#
loop_
_entity_poly.entity_id
_entity_poly.type
_entity_poly.pdbx_seq_one_letter_code
_entity_poly.pdbx_strand_id
1 'polypeptide(L)'
;MEIIKTITLAATLMTAPLCVTTAQTTSTKTQTNPSTAPAAAATTQPSAAADPDTRYAVDLLKVGTEAPDFALSTLDGKTVKLSDMRGKYVVLDFWASWCPDCRRDLPSVGALHKTYSARGVEFVGVSFDDKKENLVKAIADYNIAYTQVSELKKWKETAISKAYHIGWIPTMYVIGPDGKVVLATVVFEKVAAKLAEIMPECDDGQGCSENCKLK
;
A
#
# COMPACT_ATOMS: atom_id res chain seq x y z
N MET A 1 8.38 3.33 -53.97
CA MET A 1 7.01 2.92 -54.36
C MET A 1 6.16 3.12 -53.12
N GLU A 2 5.48 4.27 -53.10
CA GLU A 2 4.59 4.70 -52.00
C GLU A 2 3.27 3.95 -52.11
N ILE A 3 2.69 3.58 -50.94
CA ILE A 3 1.26 3.31 -50.83
C ILE A 3 0.74 4.04 -49.56
N ILE A 4 0.25 5.24 -49.81
CA ILE A 4 -0.54 6.03 -48.86
C ILE A 4 -1.95 5.38 -48.80
N LYS A 5 -2.38 4.93 -47.63
CA LYS A 5 -3.80 4.58 -47.39
C LYS A 5 -4.41 5.60 -46.46
N THR A 6 -5.18 6.46 -47.09
CA THR A 6 -6.14 7.43 -46.54
C THR A 6 -7.25 6.68 -45.78
N ILE A 7 -7.46 6.96 -44.52
CA ILE A 7 -8.62 6.47 -43.76
C ILE A 7 -9.56 7.67 -43.54
N THR A 8 -10.73 7.58 -44.14
CA THR A 8 -11.83 8.55 -44.14
C THR A 8 -12.51 8.53 -42.77
N LEU A 9 -12.71 9.75 -42.23
CA LEU A 9 -13.42 10.01 -40.98
C LEU A 9 -14.93 10.09 -41.28
N ALA A 10 -15.72 9.19 -40.74
CA ALA A 10 -17.18 9.26 -40.76
C ALA A 10 -17.70 9.75 -39.40
N ALA A 11 -18.20 10.96 -39.37
CA ALA A 11 -18.92 11.53 -38.25
C ALA A 11 -20.40 11.10 -38.31
N THR A 12 -20.85 10.40 -37.27
CA THR A 12 -22.27 10.09 -37.09
C THR A 12 -22.82 10.90 -35.92
N LEU A 13 -23.63 11.92 -36.26
CA LEU A 13 -24.51 12.65 -35.33
C LEU A 13 -25.63 11.70 -34.89
N MET A 14 -25.80 11.49 -33.60
CA MET A 14 -27.01 10.92 -33.01
C MET A 14 -27.67 11.94 -32.10
N THR A 15 -28.87 12.34 -32.53
CA THR A 15 -29.83 13.22 -31.87
C THR A 15 -30.48 12.52 -30.68
N ALA A 16 -30.58 13.22 -29.55
CA ALA A 16 -31.32 12.79 -28.37
C ALA A 16 -32.81 13.11 -28.48
N PRO A 17 -33.73 12.27 -27.98
CA PRO A 17 -35.10 12.68 -27.72
C PRO A 17 -35.29 13.16 -26.28
N LEU A 18 -35.90 14.33 -26.14
CA LEU A 18 -36.49 14.84 -24.91
C LEU A 18 -37.67 13.93 -24.50
N CYS A 19 -37.67 13.51 -23.24
CA CYS A 19 -38.85 12.91 -22.62
C CYS A 19 -39.38 13.86 -21.53
N VAL A 20 -40.63 14.25 -21.74
CA VAL A 20 -41.38 15.23 -20.97
C VAL A 20 -41.93 14.58 -19.69
N THR A 21 -41.88 15.33 -18.63
CA THR A 21 -42.40 15.19 -17.29
C THR A 21 -43.92 14.96 -17.24
N THR A 22 -44.39 14.07 -16.38
CA THR A 22 -45.69 14.18 -15.78
C THR A 22 -45.60 13.96 -14.26
N ALA A 23 -45.95 15.02 -13.54
CA ALA A 23 -46.17 15.03 -12.11
C ALA A 23 -47.48 14.31 -11.76
N GLN A 24 -47.45 13.43 -10.80
CA GLN A 24 -48.67 12.97 -10.10
C GLN A 24 -48.53 13.24 -8.62
N THR A 25 -49.28 14.23 -8.19
CA THR A 25 -49.67 14.51 -6.81
C THR A 25 -50.69 13.49 -6.35
N THR A 26 -50.45 12.81 -5.25
CA THR A 26 -51.50 12.24 -4.41
C THR A 26 -51.25 12.51 -2.94
N SER A 27 -52.31 13.01 -2.37
CA SER A 27 -52.53 13.61 -1.06
C SER A 27 -52.55 12.61 0.08
N THR A 28 -52.00 13.03 1.21
CA THR A 28 -52.48 12.97 2.59
C THR A 28 -53.02 11.63 3.16
N LYS A 29 -52.35 11.12 4.23
CA LYS A 29 -53.08 10.84 5.46
C LYS A 29 -52.15 10.95 6.67
N THR A 30 -52.40 11.98 7.47
CA THR A 30 -51.94 12.18 8.84
C THR A 30 -52.46 11.06 9.73
N GLN A 31 -51.58 10.40 10.44
CA GLN A 31 -51.91 9.71 11.70
C GLN A 31 -50.93 10.14 12.77
N THR A 32 -51.42 10.97 13.65
CA THR A 32 -50.85 11.30 14.93
C THR A 32 -51.02 10.11 15.89
N ASN A 33 -49.92 9.68 16.53
CA ASN A 33 -50.03 8.99 17.80
C ASN A 33 -48.87 9.41 18.71
N PRO A 34 -49.12 9.91 19.92
CA PRO A 34 -48.14 10.31 20.87
C PRO A 34 -47.86 9.18 21.86
N SER A 35 -46.59 8.81 22.03
CA SER A 35 -46.18 8.16 23.29
C SER A 35 -44.65 8.23 23.43
N THR A 36 -44.23 9.17 24.22
CA THR A 36 -43.39 9.13 25.41
C THR A 36 -42.36 8.00 25.50
N ALA A 37 -41.08 8.31 25.40
CA ALA A 37 -40.06 8.18 26.44
C ALA A 37 -38.68 8.40 25.82
N PRO A 38 -37.74 9.09 26.48
CA PRO A 38 -36.40 9.26 25.95
C PRO A 38 -35.62 7.98 26.15
N ALA A 39 -35.41 7.24 25.05
CA ALA A 39 -34.40 6.19 25.03
C ALA A 39 -33.03 6.87 25.06
N ALA A 40 -32.33 6.68 26.16
CA ALA A 40 -30.92 7.04 26.28
C ALA A 40 -30.17 6.51 25.06
N ALA A 41 -29.63 7.43 24.29
CA ALA A 41 -28.67 7.11 23.24
C ALA A 41 -27.45 6.47 23.92
N ALA A 42 -27.42 5.15 23.93
CA ALA A 42 -26.19 4.41 24.20
C ALA A 42 -25.24 4.77 23.08
N THR A 43 -24.38 5.75 23.34
CA THR A 43 -23.20 6.02 22.54
C THR A 43 -22.32 4.80 22.67
N THR A 44 -22.51 3.83 21.76
CA THR A 44 -21.59 2.73 21.58
C THR A 44 -20.31 3.36 21.01
N GLN A 45 -19.41 3.76 21.90
CA GLN A 45 -18.04 4.05 21.49
C GLN A 45 -17.53 2.79 20.81
N PRO A 46 -16.95 2.87 19.59
CA PRO A 46 -16.28 1.74 19.01
C PRO A 46 -15.21 1.31 20.02
N SER A 47 -15.32 0.11 20.53
CA SER A 47 -14.28 -0.55 21.31
C SER A 47 -13.00 -0.39 20.49
N ALA A 48 -12.01 0.35 21.01
CA ALA A 48 -10.70 0.45 20.38
C ALA A 48 -10.18 -0.97 20.20
N ALA A 49 -10.25 -1.47 18.98
CA ALA A 49 -9.70 -2.78 18.66
C ALA A 49 -8.22 -2.73 19.08
N ALA A 50 -7.78 -3.73 19.86
CA ALA A 50 -6.40 -3.78 20.31
C ALA A 50 -5.47 -3.67 19.11
N ASP A 51 -4.45 -2.83 19.22
CA ASP A 51 -3.46 -2.59 18.15
C ASP A 51 -2.88 -3.94 17.69
N PRO A 52 -3.00 -4.31 16.40
CA PRO A 52 -2.51 -5.58 15.88
C PRO A 52 -1.02 -5.85 16.19
N ASP A 53 -0.20 -4.80 16.29
CA ASP A 53 1.22 -4.91 16.62
C ASP A 53 1.44 -5.54 18.00
N THR A 54 0.55 -5.31 18.97
CA THR A 54 0.65 -5.90 20.31
C THR A 54 0.57 -7.43 20.28
N ARG A 55 0.00 -7.99 19.21
CA ARG A 55 -0.16 -9.43 19.05
C ARG A 55 0.80 -10.04 18.03
N TYR A 56 1.04 -9.35 16.91
CA TYR A 56 1.70 -9.93 15.75
C TYR A 56 3.10 -9.35 15.46
N ALA A 57 3.46 -8.21 16.10
CA ALA A 57 4.74 -7.55 15.89
C ALA A 57 5.71 -7.67 17.08
N VAL A 58 5.41 -8.53 18.07
CA VAL A 58 6.15 -8.62 19.35
C VAL A 58 7.61 -9.01 19.15
N ASP A 59 7.88 -9.91 18.18
CA ASP A 59 9.20 -10.46 17.92
C ASP A 59 9.97 -9.70 16.83
N LEU A 60 9.38 -8.70 16.20
CA LEU A 60 10.02 -7.93 15.15
C LEU A 60 11.24 -7.19 15.67
N LEU A 61 12.18 -6.90 14.75
CA LEU A 61 13.37 -6.12 15.08
C LEU A 61 12.99 -4.76 15.67
N LYS A 62 13.66 -4.37 16.73
CA LYS A 62 13.37 -3.11 17.43
C LYS A 62 13.90 -1.90 16.65
N VAL A 63 13.21 -0.78 16.77
CA VAL A 63 13.68 0.51 16.27
C VAL A 63 15.08 0.81 16.77
N GLY A 64 15.95 1.29 15.88
CA GLY A 64 17.37 1.54 16.14
C GLY A 64 18.29 0.34 15.92
N THR A 65 17.75 -0.88 15.75
CA THR A 65 18.54 -2.07 15.40
C THR A 65 19.02 -1.96 13.96
N GLU A 66 20.24 -2.39 13.68
CA GLU A 66 20.73 -2.50 12.30
C GLU A 66 19.90 -3.56 11.54
N ALA A 67 19.36 -3.18 10.39
CA ALA A 67 18.59 -4.08 9.54
C ALA A 67 19.54 -5.14 8.94
N PRO A 68 19.21 -6.45 9.05
CA PRO A 68 20.02 -7.50 8.44
C PRO A 68 20.15 -7.27 6.93
N ASP A 69 21.39 -7.29 6.43
CA ASP A 69 21.60 -7.22 4.97
C ASP A 69 21.11 -8.49 4.30
N PHE A 70 20.64 -8.33 3.07
CA PHE A 70 20.24 -9.44 2.22
C PHE A 70 20.69 -9.23 0.78
N ALA A 71 20.80 -10.32 0.04
CA ALA A 71 21.00 -10.33 -1.40
C ALA A 71 19.98 -11.31 -2.00
N LEU A 72 18.90 -10.78 -2.56
CA LEU A 72 17.80 -11.55 -3.12
C LEU A 72 17.62 -11.25 -4.61
N SER A 73 17.11 -12.22 -5.34
CA SER A 73 16.87 -12.07 -6.78
C SER A 73 15.47 -11.56 -7.07
N THR A 74 15.39 -10.66 -8.04
CA THR A 74 14.15 -10.29 -8.71
C THR A 74 13.72 -11.41 -9.67
N LEU A 75 12.50 -11.31 -10.20
CA LEU A 75 11.98 -12.30 -11.16
C LEU A 75 12.73 -12.31 -12.51
N ASP A 76 13.39 -11.22 -12.86
CA ASP A 76 14.26 -11.07 -14.05
C ASP A 76 15.74 -11.42 -13.76
N GLY A 77 16.04 -11.91 -12.57
CA GLY A 77 17.34 -12.43 -12.18
C GLY A 77 18.36 -11.39 -11.71
N LYS A 78 17.95 -10.13 -11.52
CA LYS A 78 18.81 -9.11 -10.91
C LYS A 78 18.92 -9.34 -9.42
N THR A 79 20.10 -9.11 -8.86
CA THR A 79 20.30 -9.15 -7.42
C THR A 79 20.02 -7.80 -6.81
N VAL A 80 19.21 -7.78 -5.76
CA VAL A 80 18.88 -6.62 -4.93
C VAL A 80 19.51 -6.83 -3.55
N LYS A 81 20.28 -5.85 -3.09
CA LYS A 81 20.90 -5.85 -1.75
C LYS A 81 20.40 -4.66 -0.97
N LEU A 82 20.13 -4.85 0.33
CA LEU A 82 19.76 -3.73 1.19
C LEU A 82 20.93 -2.75 1.33
N SER A 83 22.17 -3.26 1.42
CA SER A 83 23.38 -2.43 1.52
C SER A 83 23.57 -1.45 0.35
N ASP A 84 23.05 -1.78 -0.86
CA ASP A 84 23.13 -0.91 -2.04
C ASP A 84 22.17 0.29 -1.96
N MET A 85 21.26 0.29 -0.97
CA MET A 85 20.25 1.34 -0.75
C MET A 85 20.61 2.27 0.43
N ARG A 86 21.85 2.18 0.95
CA ARG A 86 22.32 3.11 2.00
C ARG A 86 22.19 4.56 1.54
N GLY A 87 21.91 5.45 2.47
CA GLY A 87 21.64 6.86 2.16
C GLY A 87 20.21 7.18 1.76
N LYS A 88 19.34 6.16 1.64
CA LYS A 88 17.92 6.30 1.33
C LYS A 88 17.05 5.66 2.42
N TYR A 89 15.81 6.12 2.53
CA TYR A 89 14.79 5.37 3.24
C TYR A 89 14.33 4.19 2.38
N VAL A 90 14.15 3.03 3.01
CA VAL A 90 13.71 1.80 2.35
C VAL A 90 12.48 1.25 3.05
N VAL A 91 11.43 0.98 2.32
CA VAL A 91 10.26 0.25 2.80
C VAL A 91 10.38 -1.20 2.34
N LEU A 92 10.48 -2.13 3.29
CA LEU A 92 10.41 -3.56 3.03
C LEU A 92 8.98 -4.03 3.31
N ASP A 93 8.34 -4.63 2.31
CA ASP A 93 6.98 -5.17 2.39
C ASP A 93 7.03 -6.70 2.29
N PHE A 94 6.84 -7.38 3.42
CA PHE A 94 6.83 -8.85 3.51
C PHE A 94 5.40 -9.36 3.30
N TRP A 95 5.18 -10.04 2.19
CA TRP A 95 3.86 -10.42 1.73
C TRP A 95 3.83 -11.75 0.97
N ALA A 96 2.63 -12.18 0.56
CA ALA A 96 2.46 -13.30 -0.36
C ALA A 96 1.13 -13.18 -1.12
N SER A 97 1.06 -13.75 -2.32
CA SER A 97 -0.14 -13.73 -3.17
C SER A 97 -1.33 -14.48 -2.55
N TRP A 98 -1.07 -15.48 -1.74
CA TRP A 98 -2.07 -16.28 -1.04
C TRP A 98 -2.58 -15.65 0.27
N CYS A 99 -1.96 -14.56 0.75
CA CYS A 99 -2.33 -13.86 1.99
C CYS A 99 -3.50 -12.88 1.73
N PRO A 100 -4.68 -13.07 2.33
CA PRO A 100 -5.83 -12.19 2.09
C PRO A 100 -5.61 -10.76 2.57
N ASP A 101 -5.01 -10.59 3.76
CA ASP A 101 -4.73 -9.27 4.34
C ASP A 101 -3.70 -8.51 3.51
N CYS A 102 -2.65 -9.19 3.04
CA CYS A 102 -1.67 -8.60 2.14
C CYS A 102 -2.33 -8.06 0.86
N ARG A 103 -3.19 -8.88 0.22
CA ARG A 103 -3.92 -8.47 -1.00
C ARG A 103 -4.83 -7.28 -0.79
N ARG A 104 -5.44 -7.16 0.39
CA ARG A 104 -6.25 -5.99 0.75
C ARG A 104 -5.41 -4.72 0.80
N ASP A 105 -4.18 -4.80 1.31
CA ASP A 105 -3.30 -3.66 1.55
C ASP A 105 -2.48 -3.25 0.31
N LEU A 106 -2.25 -4.17 -0.66
CA LEU A 106 -1.45 -3.90 -1.87
C LEU A 106 -1.83 -2.62 -2.64
N PRO A 107 -3.12 -2.29 -2.87
CA PRO A 107 -3.47 -1.03 -3.55
C PRO A 107 -2.98 0.20 -2.79
N SER A 108 -3.06 0.17 -1.46
CA SER A 108 -2.60 1.25 -0.58
C SER A 108 -1.07 1.37 -0.57
N VAL A 109 -0.36 0.22 -0.53
CA VAL A 109 1.10 0.18 -0.67
C VAL A 109 1.54 0.73 -2.02
N GLY A 110 0.83 0.37 -3.10
CA GLY A 110 1.08 0.90 -4.45
C GLY A 110 0.89 2.42 -4.54
N ALA A 111 -0.13 2.97 -3.90
CA ALA A 111 -0.35 4.41 -3.81
C ALA A 111 0.77 5.10 -3.01
N LEU A 112 1.16 4.51 -1.88
CA LEU A 112 2.26 5.01 -1.06
C LEU A 112 3.58 5.00 -1.83
N HIS A 113 3.89 3.90 -2.53
CA HIS A 113 5.05 3.81 -3.43
C HIS A 113 5.05 4.94 -4.46
N LYS A 114 3.92 5.14 -5.17
CA LYS A 114 3.81 6.19 -6.18
C LYS A 114 4.14 7.59 -5.62
N THR A 115 3.68 7.87 -4.38
CA THR A 115 3.90 9.16 -3.72
C THR A 115 5.36 9.34 -3.30
N TYR A 116 5.96 8.34 -2.67
CA TYR A 116 7.25 8.49 -2.00
C TYR A 116 8.45 8.05 -2.83
N SER A 117 8.30 7.22 -3.87
CA SER A 117 9.40 6.85 -4.76
C SER A 117 9.94 8.05 -5.53
N ALA A 118 9.07 8.97 -5.97
CA ALA A 118 9.47 10.25 -6.58
C ALA A 118 10.30 11.14 -5.63
N ARG A 119 10.22 10.86 -4.32
CA ARG A 119 10.93 11.59 -3.25
C ARG A 119 12.17 10.83 -2.75
N GLY A 120 12.55 9.75 -3.43
CA GLY A 120 13.76 8.99 -3.16
C GLY A 120 13.61 7.85 -2.14
N VAL A 121 12.38 7.48 -1.75
CA VAL A 121 12.15 6.28 -0.93
C VAL A 121 12.14 5.05 -1.83
N GLU A 122 12.94 4.04 -1.47
CA GLU A 122 12.95 2.75 -2.15
C GLU A 122 11.90 1.83 -1.55
N PHE A 123 11.21 1.06 -2.40
CA PHE A 123 10.24 0.05 -1.98
C PHE A 123 10.66 -1.31 -2.50
N VAL A 124 10.75 -2.29 -1.61
CA VAL A 124 11.09 -3.67 -1.94
C VAL A 124 10.05 -4.61 -1.34
N GLY A 125 9.28 -5.26 -2.21
CA GLY A 125 8.40 -6.35 -1.82
C GLY A 125 9.19 -7.65 -1.72
N VAL A 126 9.11 -8.29 -0.57
CA VAL A 126 9.71 -9.60 -0.30
C VAL A 126 8.59 -10.62 -0.30
N SER A 127 8.45 -11.34 -1.41
CA SER A 127 7.38 -12.33 -1.55
C SER A 127 7.76 -13.68 -0.97
N PHE A 128 6.83 -14.28 -0.24
CA PHE A 128 6.88 -15.66 0.28
C PHE A 128 6.11 -16.66 -0.60
N ASP A 129 5.92 -16.34 -1.86
CA ASP A 129 5.42 -17.30 -2.83
C ASP A 129 6.49 -18.34 -3.16
N ASP A 130 6.15 -19.62 -3.08
CA ASP A 130 7.02 -20.73 -3.46
C ASP A 130 6.97 -21.06 -4.96
N LYS A 131 6.02 -20.44 -5.69
CA LYS A 131 5.84 -20.58 -7.12
C LYS A 131 5.92 -19.24 -7.83
N LYS A 132 6.85 -19.15 -8.79
CA LYS A 132 7.07 -17.94 -9.58
C LYS A 132 5.80 -17.46 -10.28
N GLU A 133 5.00 -18.40 -10.80
CA GLU A 133 3.76 -18.10 -11.54
C GLU A 133 2.74 -17.37 -10.69
N ASN A 134 2.61 -17.73 -9.39
CA ASN A 134 1.70 -17.07 -8.47
C ASN A 134 2.13 -15.63 -8.21
N LEU A 135 3.42 -15.42 -7.98
CA LEU A 135 3.98 -14.08 -7.79
C LEU A 135 3.80 -13.21 -9.04
N VAL A 136 4.14 -13.73 -10.23
CA VAL A 136 3.97 -13.01 -11.51
C VAL A 136 2.50 -12.62 -11.72
N LYS A 137 1.58 -13.57 -11.48
CA LYS A 137 0.16 -13.30 -11.59
C LYS A 137 -0.29 -12.20 -10.62
N ALA A 138 0.13 -12.25 -9.36
CA ALA A 138 -0.26 -11.26 -8.37
C ALA A 138 0.32 -9.88 -8.69
N ILE A 139 1.57 -9.78 -9.16
CA ILE A 139 2.17 -8.53 -9.61
C ILE A 139 1.30 -7.88 -10.71
N ALA A 140 0.83 -8.67 -11.68
CA ALA A 140 -0.03 -8.18 -12.75
C ALA A 140 -1.43 -7.81 -12.25
N ASP A 141 -2.08 -8.68 -11.46
CA ASP A 141 -3.45 -8.49 -10.97
C ASP A 141 -3.59 -7.24 -10.08
N TYR A 142 -2.57 -6.95 -9.27
CA TYR A 142 -2.55 -5.80 -8.32
C TYR A 142 -1.75 -4.62 -8.84
N ASN A 143 -1.22 -4.68 -10.07
CA ASN A 143 -0.42 -3.62 -10.69
C ASN A 143 0.73 -3.14 -9.78
N ILE A 144 1.51 -4.09 -9.24
CA ILE A 144 2.61 -3.81 -8.32
C ILE A 144 3.79 -3.25 -9.11
N ALA A 145 4.11 -1.97 -8.90
CA ALA A 145 5.12 -1.24 -9.67
C ALA A 145 6.49 -1.14 -8.98
N TYR A 146 6.59 -1.54 -7.70
CA TYR A 146 7.86 -1.51 -6.96
C TYR A 146 8.60 -2.85 -7.07
N THR A 147 9.90 -2.82 -6.77
CA THR A 147 10.80 -3.97 -6.89
C THR A 147 10.30 -5.15 -6.08
N GLN A 148 10.25 -6.33 -6.73
CA GLN A 148 9.85 -7.57 -6.08
C GLN A 148 11.00 -8.57 -6.06
N VAL A 149 11.28 -9.13 -4.88
CA VAL A 149 12.29 -10.17 -4.68
C VAL A 149 11.67 -11.38 -4.00
N SER A 150 12.22 -12.56 -4.24
CA SER A 150 11.75 -13.80 -3.61
C SER A 150 12.86 -14.86 -3.60
N GLU A 151 12.86 -15.69 -2.56
CA GLU A 151 13.65 -16.93 -2.53
C GLU A 151 12.92 -18.09 -3.23
N LEU A 152 11.66 -17.92 -3.64
CA LEU A 152 10.77 -18.96 -4.17
C LEU A 152 10.74 -20.20 -3.27
N LYS A 153 10.63 -19.96 -1.96
CA LYS A 153 10.54 -20.97 -0.91
C LYS A 153 9.36 -20.66 -0.01
N LYS A 154 8.89 -21.69 0.68
CA LYS A 154 7.88 -21.51 1.72
C LYS A 154 8.37 -20.54 2.79
N TRP A 155 7.48 -19.67 3.23
CA TRP A 155 7.76 -18.57 4.15
C TRP A 155 8.78 -18.89 5.26
N LYS A 156 8.49 -19.93 6.09
CA LYS A 156 9.36 -20.27 7.25
C LYS A 156 10.71 -20.90 6.87
N GLU A 157 10.89 -21.23 5.61
CA GLU A 157 12.13 -21.83 5.08
C GLU A 157 13.10 -20.77 4.57
N THR A 158 12.62 -19.53 4.33
CA THR A 158 13.44 -18.45 3.80
C THR A 158 14.44 -17.93 4.84
N ALA A 159 15.65 -17.56 4.40
CA ALA A 159 16.65 -16.97 5.28
C ALA A 159 16.21 -15.59 5.78
N ILE A 160 15.57 -14.80 4.88
CA ILE A 160 15.14 -13.45 5.19
C ILE A 160 14.01 -13.42 6.23
N SER A 161 13.06 -14.36 6.22
CA SER A 161 12.01 -14.40 7.24
C SER A 161 12.55 -14.61 8.63
N LYS A 162 13.62 -15.43 8.75
CA LYS A 162 14.29 -15.68 10.02
C LYS A 162 15.08 -14.47 10.48
N ALA A 163 15.82 -13.83 9.57
CA ALA A 163 16.65 -12.65 9.87
C ALA A 163 15.83 -11.46 10.35
N TYR A 164 14.63 -11.26 9.77
CA TYR A 164 13.69 -10.17 10.11
C TYR A 164 12.62 -10.58 11.12
N HIS A 165 12.71 -11.79 11.68
CA HIS A 165 11.78 -12.34 12.67
C HIS A 165 10.32 -12.30 12.21
N ILE A 166 10.06 -12.60 10.93
CA ILE A 166 8.71 -12.51 10.37
C ILE A 166 7.84 -13.65 10.91
N GLY A 167 6.99 -13.32 11.87
CA GLY A 167 6.01 -14.23 12.49
C GLY A 167 4.61 -14.13 11.88
N TRP A 168 4.32 -13.06 11.16
CA TRP A 168 3.05 -12.73 10.53
C TRP A 168 3.25 -12.00 9.21
N ILE A 169 2.28 -12.03 8.29
CA ILE A 169 2.19 -11.18 7.10
C ILE A 169 0.76 -10.64 6.93
N PRO A 170 0.59 -9.37 6.46
CA PRO A 170 1.67 -8.48 6.04
C PRO A 170 2.53 -8.00 7.20
N THR A 171 3.81 -7.82 6.96
CA THR A 171 4.73 -7.13 7.88
C THR A 171 5.56 -6.14 7.08
N MET A 172 5.72 -4.94 7.61
CA MET A 172 6.49 -3.90 6.95
C MET A 172 7.57 -3.35 7.86
N TYR A 173 8.71 -3.04 7.26
CA TYR A 173 9.80 -2.31 7.89
C TYR A 173 10.06 -1.02 7.15
N VAL A 174 10.30 0.06 7.88
CA VAL A 174 10.92 1.27 7.34
C VAL A 174 12.37 1.29 7.86
N ILE A 175 13.31 1.33 6.94
CA ILE A 175 14.75 1.37 7.22
C ILE A 175 15.25 2.77 6.90
N GLY A 176 16.03 3.34 7.80
CA GLY A 176 16.64 4.66 7.64
C GLY A 176 17.85 4.66 6.69
N PRO A 177 18.31 5.84 6.29
CA PRO A 177 19.48 6.01 5.43
C PRO A 177 20.77 5.41 6.03
N ASP A 178 20.85 5.33 7.36
CA ASP A 178 21.92 4.70 8.13
C ASP A 178 21.82 3.17 8.17
N GLY A 179 20.72 2.62 7.61
CA GLY A 179 20.45 1.19 7.58
C GLY A 179 19.85 0.63 8.85
N LYS A 180 19.36 1.47 9.75
CA LYS A 180 18.68 1.03 10.96
C LYS A 180 17.18 1.00 10.80
N VAL A 181 16.53 0.13 11.56
CA VAL A 181 15.08 0.05 11.62
C VAL A 181 14.51 1.34 12.23
N VAL A 182 13.66 2.02 11.48
CA VAL A 182 12.90 3.21 11.92
C VAL A 182 11.49 2.83 12.38
N LEU A 183 10.91 1.81 11.74
CA LEU A 183 9.61 1.24 12.08
C LEU A 183 9.58 -0.24 11.71
N ALA A 184 8.93 -1.05 12.54
CA ALA A 184 8.54 -2.42 12.23
C ALA A 184 7.09 -2.61 12.68
N THR A 185 6.19 -3.04 11.78
CA THR A 185 4.76 -3.11 12.07
C THR A 185 4.04 -4.09 11.14
N VAL A 186 2.88 -4.57 11.58
CA VAL A 186 1.93 -5.33 10.75
C VAL A 186 0.76 -4.44 10.28
N VAL A 187 0.81 -3.13 10.55
CA VAL A 187 -0.26 -2.17 10.29
C VAL A 187 0.20 -1.17 9.22
N PHE A 188 -0.39 -1.23 8.03
CA PHE A 188 -0.06 -0.36 6.90
C PHE A 188 -0.12 1.13 7.24
N GLU A 189 -1.16 1.55 7.97
CA GLU A 189 -1.38 2.96 8.32
C GLU A 189 -0.23 3.57 9.12
N LYS A 190 0.47 2.76 9.92
CA LYS A 190 1.65 3.20 10.66
C LYS A 190 2.84 3.49 9.73
N VAL A 191 2.98 2.73 8.64
CA VAL A 191 4.00 2.99 7.63
C VAL A 191 3.71 4.31 6.92
N ALA A 192 2.47 4.53 6.50
CA ALA A 192 2.06 5.77 5.86
C ALA A 192 2.29 6.99 6.77
N ALA A 193 1.88 6.89 8.06
CA ALA A 193 2.10 7.93 9.05
C ALA A 193 3.60 8.19 9.29
N LYS A 194 4.44 7.14 9.37
CA LYS A 194 5.87 7.27 9.56
C LYS A 194 6.55 7.94 8.36
N LEU A 195 6.18 7.60 7.14
CA LEU A 195 6.72 8.25 5.95
C LEU A 195 6.31 9.73 5.87
N ALA A 196 5.07 10.07 6.25
CA ALA A 196 4.64 11.46 6.34
C ALA A 196 5.42 12.26 7.40
N GLU A 197 5.75 11.62 8.53
CA GLU A 197 6.54 12.23 9.61
C GLU A 197 7.99 12.53 9.17
N ILE A 198 8.66 11.54 8.56
CA ILE A 198 10.08 11.65 8.20
C ILE A 198 10.33 12.36 6.86
N MET A 199 9.28 12.46 6.04
CA MET A 199 9.29 13.12 4.74
C MET A 199 8.04 14.00 4.60
N PRO A 200 7.94 15.10 5.35
CA PRO A 200 6.80 16.00 5.26
C PRO A 200 6.65 16.55 3.85
N GLU A 201 5.41 16.78 3.42
CA GLU A 201 5.15 17.45 2.15
C GLU A 201 5.78 18.85 2.18
N CYS A 202 6.51 19.21 1.13
CA CYS A 202 6.93 20.58 0.95
C CYS A 202 5.67 21.37 0.55
N ASP A 203 5.25 22.30 1.38
CA ASP A 203 4.18 23.24 1.06
C ASP A 203 4.66 24.08 -0.14
N ASP A 204 3.99 23.94 -1.29
CA ASP A 204 4.38 24.54 -2.59
C ASP A 204 4.36 26.09 -2.59
N GLY A 205 4.26 26.70 -1.42
CA GLY A 205 4.21 28.15 -1.22
C GLY A 205 5.56 28.85 -0.95
N GLN A 206 6.60 28.11 -0.56
CA GLN A 206 7.93 28.68 -0.34
C GLN A 206 8.98 27.64 -0.74
N GLY A 207 9.79 27.98 -1.75
CA GLY A 207 10.76 27.14 -2.43
C GLY A 207 11.43 26.11 -1.52
N CYS A 208 11.45 24.86 -1.99
CA CYS A 208 12.20 23.76 -1.37
C CYS A 208 13.64 24.23 -1.09
N SER A 209 13.95 24.58 0.14
CA SER A 209 15.32 24.79 0.56
C SER A 209 16.06 23.46 0.42
N GLU A 210 17.34 23.51 0.04
CA GLU A 210 18.22 22.34 -0.18
C GLU A 210 18.25 21.33 1.00
N ASN A 211 17.63 21.68 2.14
CA ASN A 211 17.48 20.85 3.33
C ASN A 211 16.34 19.78 3.24
N CYS A 212 15.51 19.78 2.19
CA CYS A 212 14.52 18.72 1.93
C CYS A 212 15.10 17.48 1.24
N LYS A 213 16.35 17.58 0.77
CA LYS A 213 17.13 16.46 0.26
C LYS A 213 18.01 15.94 1.36
N LEU A 214 17.54 14.88 2.04
CA LEU A 214 18.36 14.06 2.95
C LEU A 214 18.85 14.80 4.23
N LYS A 215 18.03 14.80 5.27
CA LYS A 215 18.52 14.70 6.65
C LYS A 215 18.33 13.30 7.14
#